data_35ef932467026ed231098467ffefee06
#
_entry.id   35ef932467026ed231098467ffefee06
#
_cell.length_a   1.000
_cell.length_b   1.000
_cell.length_c   1.000
_cell.angle_alpha   90.00
_cell.angle_beta   90.00
_cell.angle_gamma   90.00
#
_symmetry.space_group_name_H-M   'P 1'
#
loop_
_entity.id
_entity.type
_entity.pdbx_description
1 polymer ?
#
loop_
_entity_poly.entity_id
_entity_poly.type
_entity_poly.pdbx_seq_one_letter_code
_entity_poly.pdbx_strand_id
1 'polypeptide(L)'
;KSGVRDNTLLIFTGDNGTDKPIVTPWNGTKVAGGKGSMTDAGTRVPLIANWPAGIKQPGRVVTDLVEFCDVMPTLCEVSGADLPVNYPGDGSSIIPVLQNNGSARKKDWIYIWYRGQVMVRNNQYSLLAKTDGSDASLTRYKGPFDGKKLKDYTLSQPESAIKQQFEAT
;
A
#
# COMPACT_ATOMS: atom_id res chain seq x y z
N LYS A 1 29.21 2.31 20.24
CA LYS A 1 27.74 2.18 20.13
C LYS A 1 27.16 3.46 20.67
N SER A 2 26.36 4.19 19.88
CA SER A 2 25.84 5.55 20.20
C SER A 2 24.69 5.57 21.23
N GLY A 3 24.17 4.41 21.65
CA GLY A 3 23.08 4.31 22.64
C GLY A 3 21.69 4.77 22.16
N VAL A 4 21.53 5.11 20.88
CA VAL A 4 20.27 5.68 20.34
C VAL A 4 19.28 4.63 19.83
N ARG A 5 19.63 3.34 19.90
CA ARG A 5 18.87 2.25 19.30
C ARG A 5 17.40 2.21 19.71
N ASP A 6 17.11 2.40 20.97
CA ASP A 6 15.75 2.29 21.50
C ASP A 6 14.85 3.41 21.01
N ASN A 7 15.43 4.60 20.78
CA ASN A 7 14.72 5.78 20.27
C ASN A 7 14.94 6.00 18.75
N THR A 8 15.19 4.92 17.99
CA THR A 8 15.37 4.97 16.54
C THR A 8 14.29 4.15 15.85
N LEU A 9 13.47 4.81 15.04
CA LEU A 9 12.59 4.15 14.08
C LEU A 9 13.41 3.73 12.86
N LEU A 10 13.55 2.42 12.66
CA LEU A 10 14.17 1.84 11.48
C LEU A 10 13.06 1.33 10.55
N ILE A 11 13.05 1.78 9.31
CA ILE A 11 12.13 1.32 8.27
C ILE A 11 12.96 0.66 7.16
N PHE A 12 12.61 -0.58 6.81
CA PHE A 12 13.10 -1.27 5.64
C PHE A 12 11.97 -1.44 4.64
N THR A 13 12.18 -1.04 3.39
CA THR A 13 11.21 -1.20 2.30
C THR A 13 11.94 -1.34 0.96
N GLY A 14 11.24 -1.83 -0.07
CA GLY A 14 11.68 -1.73 -1.46
C GLY A 14 11.04 -0.52 -2.13
N ASP A 15 11.67 0.01 -3.16
CA ASP A 15 11.16 1.13 -3.97
C ASP A 15 10.09 0.68 -4.98
N ASN A 16 10.16 -0.58 -5.41
CA ASN A 16 9.25 -1.20 -6.38
C ASN A 16 9.37 -2.74 -6.30
N GLY A 17 8.49 -3.44 -7.01
CA GLY A 17 8.51 -4.89 -7.06
C GLY A 17 9.78 -5.47 -7.68
N THR A 18 10.00 -6.75 -7.43
CA THR A 18 11.16 -7.52 -7.92
C THR A 18 11.24 -7.51 -9.45
N ASP A 19 12.45 -7.54 -10.00
CA ASP A 19 12.68 -7.57 -11.44
C ASP A 19 12.07 -8.82 -12.11
N LYS A 20 11.54 -8.64 -13.31
CA LYS A 20 10.69 -9.63 -14.02
C LYS A 20 11.30 -11.02 -14.16
N PRO A 21 12.61 -11.21 -14.44
CA PRO A 21 13.22 -12.53 -14.56
C PRO A 21 13.29 -13.31 -13.24
N ILE A 22 13.17 -12.64 -12.11
CA ILE A 22 13.32 -13.26 -10.80
C ILE A 22 12.00 -13.90 -10.40
N VAL A 23 12.06 -15.17 -9.98
CA VAL A 23 10.92 -15.92 -9.47
C VAL A 23 11.17 -16.27 -8.01
N THR A 24 10.28 -15.83 -7.15
CA THR A 24 10.37 -16.01 -5.69
C THR A 24 9.28 -16.96 -5.19
N PRO A 25 9.59 -17.90 -4.30
CA PRO A 25 8.56 -18.71 -3.64
C PRO A 25 7.74 -17.84 -2.65
N TRP A 26 6.42 -18.00 -2.68
CA TRP A 26 5.49 -17.33 -1.79
C TRP A 26 4.35 -18.28 -1.42
N ASN A 27 4.21 -18.64 -0.15
CA ASN A 27 3.14 -19.53 0.35
C ASN A 27 2.92 -20.79 -0.52
N GLY A 28 4.00 -21.47 -0.89
CA GLY A 28 3.94 -22.69 -1.71
C GLY A 28 3.73 -22.46 -3.21
N THR A 29 3.58 -21.22 -3.66
CA THR A 29 3.48 -20.86 -5.08
C THR A 29 4.74 -20.14 -5.57
N LYS A 30 4.92 -20.07 -6.88
CA LYS A 30 5.99 -19.30 -7.51
C LYS A 30 5.42 -17.97 -8.01
N VAL A 31 5.97 -16.86 -7.53
CA VAL A 31 5.61 -15.51 -7.96
C VAL A 31 6.73 -14.92 -8.80
N ALA A 32 6.45 -14.64 -10.07
CA ALA A 32 7.37 -13.93 -10.95
C ALA A 32 7.43 -12.44 -10.56
N GLY A 33 8.58 -11.82 -10.71
CA GLY A 33 8.74 -10.38 -10.52
C GLY A 33 7.87 -9.58 -11.47
N GLY A 34 7.47 -8.38 -11.06
CA GLY A 34 6.57 -7.52 -11.80
C GLY A 34 6.99 -6.06 -11.88
N LYS A 35 8.28 -5.76 -11.66
CA LYS A 35 8.81 -4.39 -11.73
C LYS A 35 8.31 -3.66 -12.98
N GLY A 36 7.72 -2.48 -12.79
CA GLY A 36 7.13 -1.67 -13.87
C GLY A 36 5.75 -2.14 -14.32
N SER A 37 5.06 -3.01 -13.57
CA SER A 37 3.66 -3.37 -13.80
C SER A 37 2.75 -2.86 -12.68
N MET A 38 1.48 -2.59 -13.03
CA MET A 38 0.44 -2.18 -12.10
C MET A 38 -0.27 -3.41 -11.49
N THR A 39 0.53 -4.31 -10.93
CA THR A 39 0.08 -5.53 -10.24
C THR A 39 0.74 -5.64 -8.88
N ASP A 40 0.29 -6.55 -8.01
CA ASP A 40 0.95 -6.81 -6.72
C ASP A 40 2.46 -7.07 -6.88
N ALA A 41 2.85 -7.82 -7.91
CA ALA A 41 4.26 -8.11 -8.16
C ALA A 41 5.09 -6.87 -8.53
N GLY A 42 4.46 -5.79 -8.99
CA GLY A 42 5.12 -4.53 -9.34
C GLY A 42 5.01 -3.45 -8.27
N THR A 43 3.93 -3.44 -7.51
CA THR A 43 3.59 -2.33 -6.59
C THR A 43 3.60 -2.71 -5.11
N ARG A 44 3.45 -4.00 -4.78
CA ARG A 44 3.50 -4.46 -3.39
C ARG A 44 4.93 -4.76 -2.99
N VAL A 45 5.46 -3.99 -2.06
CA VAL A 45 6.81 -4.13 -1.51
C VAL A 45 6.75 -4.45 -0.01
N PRO A 46 7.77 -5.10 0.57
CA PRO A 46 7.84 -5.24 2.00
C PRO A 46 7.95 -3.86 2.67
N LEU A 47 7.30 -3.71 3.81
CA LEU A 47 7.55 -2.61 4.74
C LEU A 47 7.74 -3.21 6.12
N ILE A 48 8.93 -3.08 6.67
CA ILE A 48 9.29 -3.60 7.98
C ILE A 48 9.71 -2.43 8.85
N ALA A 49 9.01 -2.23 9.96
CA ALA A 49 9.34 -1.19 10.93
C ALA A 49 9.87 -1.82 12.21
N ASN A 50 10.94 -1.24 12.74
CA ASN A 50 11.50 -1.60 14.03
C ASN A 50 11.80 -0.36 14.86
N TRP A 51 11.19 -0.25 16.03
CA TRP A 51 11.36 0.87 16.95
C TRP A 51 11.05 0.40 18.38
N PRO A 52 12.05 0.02 19.16
CA PRO A 52 11.84 -0.57 20.49
C PRO A 52 11.02 0.30 21.43
N ALA A 53 11.25 1.61 21.49
CA ALA A 53 10.49 2.51 22.35
C ALA A 53 9.07 2.80 21.85
N GLY A 54 8.79 2.69 20.54
CA GLY A 54 7.52 3.13 19.95
C GLY A 54 6.58 2.01 19.56
N ILE A 55 7.08 0.83 19.16
CA ILE A 55 6.23 -0.30 18.75
C ILE A 55 5.83 -1.11 19.98
N LYS A 56 4.55 -1.08 20.34
CA LYS A 56 4.05 -1.73 21.57
C LYS A 56 3.91 -3.25 21.46
N GLN A 57 3.73 -3.78 20.26
CA GLN A 57 3.57 -5.22 19.99
C GLN A 57 4.49 -5.63 18.83
N PRO A 58 5.79 -5.87 19.10
CA PRO A 58 6.73 -6.28 18.06
C PRO A 58 6.42 -7.72 17.57
N GLY A 59 6.85 -8.01 16.33
CA GLY A 59 6.70 -9.34 15.72
C GLY A 59 5.32 -9.61 15.10
N ARG A 60 4.40 -8.64 15.10
CA ARG A 60 3.11 -8.79 14.44
C ARG A 60 3.18 -8.47 12.94
N VAL A 61 2.28 -9.07 12.18
CA VAL A 61 1.99 -8.73 10.79
C VAL A 61 0.78 -7.81 10.75
N VAL A 62 0.88 -6.73 10.00
CA VAL A 62 -0.17 -5.73 9.82
C VAL A 62 -0.66 -5.79 8.38
N THR A 63 -1.97 -5.72 8.19
CA THR A 63 -2.64 -5.77 6.87
C THR A 63 -3.14 -4.41 6.41
N ASP A 64 -2.93 -3.36 7.19
CA ASP A 64 -3.24 -2.00 6.79
C ASP A 64 -2.47 -1.61 5.52
N LEU A 65 -3.13 -0.86 4.65
CA LEU A 65 -2.48 -0.32 3.47
C LEU A 65 -1.57 0.85 3.87
N VAL A 66 -0.37 0.85 3.35
CA VAL A 66 0.63 1.90 3.53
C VAL A 66 1.19 2.32 2.18
N GLU A 67 1.34 3.60 1.96
CA GLU A 67 1.94 4.19 0.76
C GLU A 67 3.19 5.00 1.10
N PHE A 68 4.02 5.29 0.11
CA PHE A 68 5.19 6.16 0.32
C PHE A 68 4.84 7.58 0.73
N CYS A 69 3.67 8.10 0.34
CA CYS A 69 3.17 9.39 0.81
C CYS A 69 2.92 9.43 2.33
N ASP A 70 2.75 8.28 2.98
CA ASP A 70 2.59 8.16 4.44
C ASP A 70 3.91 8.37 5.21
N VAL A 71 5.06 8.29 4.53
CA VAL A 71 6.38 8.39 5.17
C VAL A 71 6.62 9.79 5.75
N MET A 72 6.34 10.85 4.99
CA MET A 72 6.57 12.23 5.45
C MET A 72 5.74 12.57 6.69
N PRO A 73 4.40 12.36 6.72
CA PRO A 73 3.62 12.58 7.95
C PRO A 73 4.11 11.74 9.13
N THR A 74 4.56 10.50 8.87
CA THR A 74 5.11 9.63 9.92
C THR A 74 6.39 10.21 10.52
N LEU A 75 7.31 10.68 9.69
CA LEU A 75 8.57 11.27 10.16
C LEU A 75 8.34 12.58 10.92
N CYS A 76 7.41 13.41 10.46
CA CYS A 76 7.01 14.62 11.20
C CYS A 76 6.47 14.26 12.59
N GLU A 77 5.52 13.33 12.68
CA GLU A 77 4.94 12.92 13.97
C GLU A 77 5.98 12.32 14.92
N VAL A 78 6.87 11.44 14.42
CA VAL A 78 7.93 10.81 15.25
C VAL A 78 8.92 11.86 15.79
N SER A 79 9.26 12.85 14.97
CA SER A 79 10.22 13.89 15.34
C SER A 79 9.62 15.04 16.13
N GLY A 80 8.28 15.12 16.24
CA GLY A 80 7.57 16.26 16.80
C GLY A 80 7.60 17.51 15.91
N ALA A 81 7.91 17.34 14.63
CA ALA A 81 7.87 18.42 13.65
C ALA A 81 6.48 18.58 13.04
N ASP A 82 6.10 19.80 12.72
CA ASP A 82 4.89 20.08 11.98
C ASP A 82 5.06 19.70 10.50
N LEU A 83 3.98 19.28 9.85
CA LEU A 83 3.94 19.22 8.40
C LEU A 83 4.08 20.62 7.81
N PRO A 84 4.76 20.79 6.66
CA PRO A 84 4.86 22.08 5.99
C PRO A 84 3.48 22.71 5.79
N VAL A 85 3.39 24.04 5.94
CA VAL A 85 2.16 24.77 5.60
C VAL A 85 1.83 24.52 4.13
N ASN A 86 0.59 24.16 3.85
CA ASN A 86 0.12 23.76 2.52
C ASN A 86 0.79 22.48 1.97
N TYR A 87 1.15 21.53 2.84
CA TYR A 87 1.63 20.22 2.42
C TYR A 87 0.65 19.56 1.42
N PRO A 88 1.07 19.31 0.18
CA PRO A 88 0.16 18.84 -0.87
C PRO A 88 -0.09 17.32 -0.82
N GLY A 89 0.56 16.62 0.11
CA GLY A 89 0.43 15.16 0.21
C GLY A 89 -0.86 14.74 0.88
N ASP A 90 -1.39 13.61 0.47
CA ASP A 90 -2.59 12.96 0.98
C ASP A 90 -2.28 11.79 1.93
N GLY A 91 -1.00 11.57 2.23
CA GLY A 91 -0.52 10.54 3.15
C GLY A 91 -0.98 10.76 4.59
N SER A 92 -0.98 9.70 5.35
CA SER A 92 -1.32 9.69 6.78
C SER A 92 -0.19 9.02 7.57
N SER A 93 0.10 9.55 8.77
CA SER A 93 1.10 8.91 9.63
C SER A 93 0.71 7.47 9.99
N ILE A 94 1.68 6.55 9.92
CA ILE A 94 1.50 5.14 10.32
C ILE A 94 1.77 4.92 11.82
N ILE A 95 2.04 5.95 12.60
CA ILE A 95 2.28 5.83 14.04
C ILE A 95 1.13 5.13 14.77
N PRO A 96 -0.16 5.44 14.51
CA PRO A 96 -1.26 4.70 15.12
C PRO A 96 -1.19 3.19 14.87
N VAL A 97 -0.81 2.79 13.66
CA VAL A 97 -0.61 1.36 13.31
C VAL A 97 0.56 0.78 14.09
N LEU A 98 1.70 1.45 14.15
CA LEU A 98 2.88 1.00 14.89
C LEU A 98 2.61 0.85 16.39
N GLN A 99 1.79 1.72 16.96
CA GLN A 99 1.39 1.71 18.36
C GLN A 99 0.19 0.79 18.67
N ASN A 100 -0.38 0.14 17.66
CA ASN A 100 -1.59 -0.69 17.79
C ASN A 100 -2.84 0.09 18.25
N ASN A 101 -2.96 1.34 17.82
CA ASN A 101 -4.05 2.25 18.15
C ASN A 101 -5.10 2.38 17.02
N GLY A 102 -5.15 1.40 16.10
CA GLY A 102 -6.07 1.38 14.96
C GLY A 102 -5.40 1.67 13.61
N SER A 103 -6.21 1.93 12.58
CA SER A 103 -5.71 2.26 11.25
C SER A 103 -5.15 3.69 11.20
N ALA A 104 -4.10 3.89 10.44
CA ALA A 104 -3.53 5.21 10.17
C ALA A 104 -4.39 6.03 9.22
N ARG A 105 -5.07 5.35 8.31
CA ARG A 105 -5.71 6.00 7.16
C ARG A 105 -7.17 6.35 7.41
N LYS A 106 -7.56 7.53 6.93
CA LYS A 106 -8.96 7.96 6.84
C LYS A 106 -9.69 7.26 5.68
N LYS A 107 -8.94 6.79 4.69
CA LYS A 107 -9.43 6.09 3.49
C LYS A 107 -8.96 4.63 3.53
N ASP A 108 -9.81 3.71 3.17
CA ASP A 108 -9.53 2.28 3.09
C ASP A 108 -8.92 1.85 1.75
N TRP A 109 -8.48 2.80 0.94
CA TRP A 109 -7.88 2.59 -0.37
C TRP A 109 -6.60 3.42 -0.54
N ILE A 110 -5.77 2.98 -1.52
CA ILE A 110 -4.54 3.65 -1.95
C ILE A 110 -4.61 3.96 -3.44
N TYR A 111 -3.84 4.97 -3.87
CA TYR A 111 -3.77 5.44 -5.24
C TYR A 111 -2.36 5.30 -5.79
N ILE A 112 -2.23 4.72 -6.99
CA ILE A 112 -0.94 4.54 -7.65
C ILE A 112 -1.06 5.07 -9.08
N TRP A 113 -0.12 5.91 -9.49
CA TRP A 113 0.01 6.38 -10.86
C TRP A 113 1.33 5.90 -11.47
N TYR A 114 1.29 5.37 -12.67
CA TYR A 114 2.48 4.98 -13.39
C TYR A 114 2.25 4.96 -14.90
N ARG A 115 3.07 5.72 -15.68
CA ARG A 115 3.08 5.71 -17.15
C ARG A 115 1.70 5.88 -17.79
N GLY A 116 0.92 6.85 -17.34
CA GLY A 116 -0.41 7.13 -17.90
C GLY A 116 -1.50 6.13 -17.49
N GLN A 117 -1.22 5.28 -16.52
CA GLN A 117 -2.19 4.41 -15.87
C GLN A 117 -2.38 4.82 -14.41
N VAL A 118 -3.58 4.62 -13.92
CA VAL A 118 -3.96 4.82 -12.52
C VAL A 118 -4.53 3.54 -11.96
N MET A 119 -4.20 3.25 -10.71
CA MET A 119 -4.78 2.15 -9.96
C MET A 119 -5.26 2.66 -8.61
N VAL A 120 -6.52 2.45 -8.31
CA VAL A 120 -7.06 2.59 -6.96
C VAL A 120 -7.28 1.19 -6.40
N ARG A 121 -6.85 0.94 -5.17
CA ARG A 121 -7.02 -0.38 -4.56
C ARG A 121 -7.27 -0.33 -3.07
N ASN A 122 -7.98 -1.31 -2.59
CA ASN A 122 -8.03 -1.71 -1.19
C ASN A 122 -7.49 -3.15 -1.03
N ASN A 123 -7.70 -3.76 0.13
CA ASN A 123 -7.22 -5.13 0.38
C ASN A 123 -7.94 -6.20 -0.46
N GLN A 124 -9.11 -5.91 -0.99
CA GLN A 124 -9.96 -6.89 -1.71
C GLN A 124 -10.05 -6.62 -3.22
N TYR A 125 -9.93 -5.36 -3.64
CA TYR A 125 -10.14 -4.97 -5.04
C TYR A 125 -9.09 -3.98 -5.52
N SER A 126 -8.81 -3.98 -6.82
CA SER A 126 -8.17 -2.87 -7.50
C SER A 126 -8.89 -2.54 -8.79
N LEU A 127 -9.08 -1.26 -9.06
CA LEU A 127 -9.50 -0.72 -10.34
C LEU A 127 -8.27 -0.14 -11.03
N LEU A 128 -7.91 -0.68 -12.19
CA LEU A 128 -6.84 -0.18 -13.05
C LEU A 128 -7.47 0.44 -14.29
N ALA A 129 -7.09 1.65 -14.65
CA ALA A 129 -7.54 2.35 -15.86
C ALA A 129 -6.41 3.20 -16.44
N LYS A 130 -6.59 3.74 -17.64
CA LYS A 130 -5.81 4.86 -18.12
C LYS A 130 -6.22 6.15 -17.39
N THR A 131 -5.39 7.18 -17.47
CA THR A 131 -5.66 8.50 -16.83
C THR A 131 -6.90 9.20 -17.36
N ASP A 132 -7.37 8.83 -18.55
CA ASP A 132 -8.62 9.32 -19.14
C ASP A 132 -9.85 8.46 -18.75
N GLY A 133 -9.67 7.47 -17.85
CA GLY A 133 -10.70 6.54 -17.43
C GLY A 133 -10.96 5.38 -18.38
N SER A 134 -10.33 5.35 -19.57
CA SER A 134 -10.50 4.25 -20.51
C SER A 134 -9.76 2.99 -20.09
N ASP A 135 -10.08 1.85 -20.73
CA ASP A 135 -9.48 0.52 -20.48
C ASP A 135 -9.60 0.05 -19.01
N ALA A 136 -10.64 0.47 -18.32
CA ALA A 136 -10.85 0.13 -16.93
C ALA A 136 -10.99 -1.38 -16.71
N SER A 137 -10.31 -1.89 -15.69
CA SER A 137 -10.39 -3.30 -15.32
C SER A 137 -10.38 -3.47 -13.81
N LEU A 138 -11.35 -4.25 -13.30
CA LEU A 138 -11.47 -4.59 -11.89
C LEU A 138 -10.83 -5.94 -11.60
N THR A 139 -10.03 -6.00 -10.57
CA THR A 139 -9.40 -7.23 -10.06
C THR A 139 -9.85 -7.46 -8.62
N ARG A 140 -10.22 -8.69 -8.29
CA ARG A 140 -10.51 -9.13 -6.92
C ARG A 140 -9.38 -9.97 -6.37
N TYR A 141 -9.02 -9.73 -5.11
CA TYR A 141 -7.97 -10.45 -4.37
C TYR A 141 -8.61 -11.25 -3.23
N LYS A 142 -8.08 -12.44 -2.98
CA LYS A 142 -8.33 -13.22 -1.76
C LYS A 142 -7.17 -13.08 -0.79
N GLY A 143 -6.01 -12.68 -1.28
CA GLY A 143 -4.79 -12.46 -0.56
C GLY A 143 -3.71 -11.85 -1.47
N PRO A 144 -2.50 -11.64 -0.96
CA PRO A 144 -1.40 -11.11 -1.77
C PRO A 144 -1.08 -12.02 -2.96
N PHE A 145 -0.86 -11.42 -4.13
CA PHE A 145 -0.45 -12.06 -5.39
C PHE A 145 -1.47 -13.05 -6.00
N ASP A 146 -2.71 -13.09 -5.51
CA ASP A 146 -3.76 -13.98 -6.02
C ASP A 146 -4.87 -13.25 -6.80
N GLY A 147 -4.59 -12.03 -7.25
CA GLY A 147 -5.54 -11.20 -7.96
C GLY A 147 -6.14 -11.89 -9.18
N LYS A 148 -7.45 -11.96 -9.23
CA LYS A 148 -8.21 -12.49 -10.36
C LYS A 148 -8.95 -11.36 -11.05
N LYS A 149 -8.57 -11.08 -12.31
CA LYS A 149 -9.28 -10.12 -13.15
C LYS A 149 -10.71 -10.62 -13.39
N LEU A 150 -11.69 -9.79 -13.10
CA LEU A 150 -13.09 -10.08 -13.32
C LEU A 150 -13.37 -9.86 -14.82
N LYS A 151 -13.83 -10.92 -15.48
CA LYS A 151 -14.31 -10.85 -16.86
C LYS A 151 -15.79 -10.46 -16.82
N ASP A 152 -16.19 -9.58 -17.74
CA ASP A 152 -17.58 -9.15 -17.96
C ASP A 152 -18.32 -8.70 -16.69
N TYR A 153 -18.45 -7.42 -16.56
CA TYR A 153 -19.03 -6.73 -15.41
C TYR A 153 -20.55 -6.93 -15.26
N THR A 154 -21.00 -8.13 -15.01
CA THR A 154 -22.21 -8.28 -14.20
C THR A 154 -21.72 -8.23 -12.75
N LEU A 155 -21.37 -7.01 -12.30
CA LEU A 155 -20.95 -6.79 -10.93
C LEU A 155 -22.11 -7.14 -10.02
N SER A 156 -21.86 -7.94 -8.99
CA SER A 156 -22.78 -8.03 -7.86
C SER A 156 -23.01 -6.62 -7.29
N GLN A 157 -24.14 -6.40 -6.62
CA GLN A 157 -24.44 -5.09 -6.01
C GLN A 157 -23.25 -4.49 -5.22
N PRO A 158 -22.55 -5.26 -4.36
CA PRO A 158 -21.36 -4.77 -3.66
C PRO A 158 -20.19 -4.37 -4.58
N GLU A 159 -19.95 -5.11 -5.65
CA GLU A 159 -18.87 -4.81 -6.60
C GLU A 159 -19.16 -3.56 -7.42
N SER A 160 -20.42 -3.30 -7.76
CA SER A 160 -20.84 -2.06 -8.43
C SER A 160 -20.63 -0.83 -7.54
N ALA A 161 -20.96 -0.94 -6.25
CA ALA A 161 -20.74 0.14 -5.28
C ALA A 161 -19.25 0.45 -5.09
N ILE A 162 -18.40 -0.57 -5.03
CA ILE A 162 -16.93 -0.40 -4.93
C ILE A 162 -16.38 0.29 -6.19
N LYS A 163 -16.84 -0.13 -7.38
CA LYS A 163 -16.43 0.52 -8.63
C LYS A 163 -16.82 2.00 -8.63
N GLN A 164 -18.06 2.34 -8.27
CA GLN A 164 -18.52 3.72 -8.17
C GLN A 164 -17.71 4.52 -7.15
N GLN A 165 -17.37 3.94 -6.01
CA GLN A 165 -16.54 4.58 -5.00
C GLN A 165 -15.14 4.91 -5.56
N PHE A 166 -14.55 4.02 -6.34
CA PHE A 166 -13.22 4.23 -6.95
C PHE A 166 -13.26 5.22 -8.13
N GLU A 167 -14.35 5.24 -8.90
CA GLU A 167 -14.52 6.19 -10.02
C GLU A 167 -14.81 7.63 -9.55
N ALA A 168 -15.32 7.79 -8.34
CA ALA A 168 -15.59 9.10 -7.72
C ALA A 168 -14.36 9.73 -7.03
N THR A 169 -13.21 9.05 -7.05
CA THR A 169 -11.94 9.46 -6.41
C THR A 169 -10.99 10.08 -7.40
#